data_c99bfe1460ecbcb0bd332cdd7c775e80
#
_entry.id   c99bfe1460ecbcb0bd332cdd7c775e80
#
_cell.length_a   1.000
_cell.length_b   1.000
_cell.length_c   1.000
_cell.angle_alpha   90.00
_cell.angle_beta   90.00
_cell.angle_gamma   90.00
#
_symmetry.space_group_name_H-M   'P 1'
#
loop_
_entity.id
_entity.type
_entity.pdbx_description
1 polymer ?
#
loop_
_entity_poly.entity_id
_entity_poly.type
_entity_poly.pdbx_seq_one_letter_code
_entity_poly.pdbx_strand_id
1 'polypeptide(L)'
;LFVSSLLRVERLSPTFRRLTFGSPDLGDLAWGGVDQRVKLVLATAGQLAAVPKDGDWVEWWRALPDEVRPPMRTYTIAAHRPADAEVDIDFAVHGDSGPLSAFAARAQPGDRILLVAPGPGAASDVGVAWRPAAARRLLCIGDETALPAIRNILGTLSVDQTCDVLIEVPDAFDVAELP
;
A
#
# COMPACT_ATOMS: atom_id res chain seq x y z
N LEU A 1 -0.29 10.73 9.06
CA LEU A 1 -0.91 9.57 9.67
C LEU A 1 -2.40 9.59 9.37
N PHE A 2 -2.95 8.49 8.85
CA PHE A 2 -4.35 8.41 8.45
C PHE A 2 -4.99 7.21 9.12
N VAL A 3 -5.84 7.46 10.12
CA VAL A 3 -6.68 6.40 10.68
C VAL A 3 -7.82 6.15 9.70
N SER A 4 -7.75 5.02 9.01
CA SER A 4 -8.64 4.72 7.89
C SER A 4 -9.54 3.53 8.20
N SER A 5 -10.74 3.56 7.67
CA SER A 5 -11.70 2.46 7.74
C SER A 5 -11.75 1.70 6.43
N LEU A 6 -11.82 0.38 6.51
CA LEU A 6 -12.05 -0.47 5.35
C LEU A 6 -13.47 -0.26 4.82
N LEU A 7 -13.59 0.11 3.57
CA LEU A 7 -14.86 0.37 2.89
C LEU A 7 -15.30 -0.81 2.03
N ARG A 8 -14.37 -1.40 1.29
CA ARG A 8 -14.66 -2.49 0.33
C ARG A 8 -13.53 -3.52 0.33
N VAL A 9 -13.89 -4.75 0.06
CA VAL A 9 -12.98 -5.86 -0.20
C VAL A 9 -13.34 -6.46 -1.53
N GLU A 10 -12.38 -6.58 -2.43
CA GLU A 10 -12.53 -7.21 -3.74
C GLU A 10 -11.50 -8.34 -3.87
N ARG A 11 -11.93 -9.48 -4.38
CA ARG A 11 -11.02 -10.56 -4.74
C ARG A 11 -10.56 -10.36 -6.19
N LEU A 12 -9.28 -10.06 -6.38
CA LEU A 12 -8.71 -9.84 -7.71
C LEU A 12 -8.31 -11.16 -8.38
N SER A 13 -7.82 -12.11 -7.58
CA SER A 13 -7.33 -13.42 -8.05
C SER A 13 -7.34 -14.42 -6.89
N PRO A 14 -6.87 -15.67 -7.07
CA PRO A 14 -6.77 -16.64 -5.98
C PRO A 14 -5.98 -16.12 -4.77
N THR A 15 -4.87 -15.40 -5.01
CA THR A 15 -3.98 -14.92 -3.94
C THR A 15 -4.04 -13.41 -3.73
N PHE A 16 -4.76 -12.65 -4.55
CA PHE A 16 -4.86 -11.19 -4.39
C PHE A 16 -6.23 -10.73 -3.92
N ARG A 17 -6.19 -9.80 -2.96
CA ARG A 17 -7.35 -9.03 -2.53
C ARG A 17 -7.04 -7.55 -2.57
N ARG A 18 -7.94 -6.76 -3.13
CA ARG A 18 -7.94 -5.30 -3.01
C ARG A 18 -8.76 -4.89 -1.82
N LEU A 19 -8.15 -4.12 -0.93
CA LEU A 19 -8.80 -3.49 0.19
C LEU A 19 -8.85 -1.99 -0.06
N THR A 20 -10.05 -1.43 -0.10
CA THR A 20 -10.26 0.02 -0.24
C THR A 20 -10.45 0.63 1.13
N PHE A 21 -9.57 1.54 1.51
CA PHE A 21 -9.64 2.28 2.76
C PHE A 21 -10.08 3.72 2.51
N GLY A 22 -10.88 4.25 3.42
CA GLY A 22 -11.35 5.64 3.40
C GLY A 22 -11.08 6.34 4.72
N SER A 23 -10.79 7.63 4.61
CA SER A 23 -10.71 8.59 5.71
C SER A 23 -10.84 9.99 5.14
N PRO A 24 -11.53 10.94 5.79
CA PRO A 24 -11.63 12.31 5.30
C PRO A 24 -10.27 12.94 4.97
N ASP A 25 -9.23 12.59 5.74
CA ASP A 25 -7.89 13.16 5.57
C ASP A 25 -7.13 12.57 4.36
N LEU A 26 -7.60 11.45 3.78
CA LEU A 26 -6.96 10.84 2.61
C LEU A 26 -7.12 11.66 1.33
N GLY A 27 -8.06 12.60 1.29
CA GLY A 27 -8.16 13.56 0.19
C GLY A 27 -6.89 14.39 -0.01
N ASP A 28 -6.18 14.65 1.09
CA ASP A 28 -4.97 15.47 1.13
C ASP A 28 -3.67 14.64 1.14
N LEU A 29 -3.75 13.35 0.84
CA LEU A 29 -2.59 12.48 0.73
C LEU A 29 -1.67 12.96 -0.40
N ALA A 30 -0.39 13.19 -0.10
CA ALA A 30 0.61 13.53 -1.11
C ALA A 30 1.06 12.25 -1.86
N TRP A 31 0.23 11.78 -2.79
CA TRP A 31 0.51 10.60 -3.59
C TRP A 31 1.26 10.94 -4.87
N GLY A 32 2.44 10.36 -5.06
CA GLY A 32 3.28 10.52 -6.24
C GLY A 32 3.14 9.39 -7.27
N GLY A 33 2.25 8.43 -7.03
CA GLY A 33 2.11 7.27 -7.90
C GLY A 33 3.29 6.30 -7.83
N VAL A 34 3.56 5.63 -8.92
CA VAL A 34 4.65 4.65 -9.12
C VAL A 34 4.78 3.64 -7.98
N ASP A 35 5.97 3.48 -7.43
CA ASP A 35 6.29 2.52 -6.35
C ASP A 35 6.20 3.15 -4.95
N GLN A 36 5.39 4.21 -4.77
CA GLN A 36 5.33 4.90 -3.49
C GLN A 36 4.99 3.96 -2.33
N ARG A 37 5.94 3.85 -1.40
CA ARG A 37 5.83 2.98 -0.23
C ARG A 37 5.12 3.68 0.91
N VAL A 38 4.15 2.98 1.49
CA VAL A 38 3.43 3.38 2.69
C VAL A 38 3.56 2.29 3.75
N LYS A 39 3.27 2.62 5.02
CA LYS A 39 3.20 1.62 6.08
C LYS A 39 1.74 1.41 6.49
N LEU A 40 1.38 0.15 6.63
CA LEU A 40 0.13 -0.26 7.26
C LEU A 40 0.44 -0.80 8.65
N VAL A 41 -0.24 -0.27 9.65
CA VAL A 41 -0.09 -0.66 11.06
C VAL A 41 -1.42 -1.22 11.55
N LEU A 42 -1.41 -2.49 11.94
CA LEU A 42 -2.59 -3.20 12.41
C LEU A 42 -2.74 -2.97 13.93
N ALA A 43 -3.28 -1.81 14.29
CA ALA A 43 -3.43 -1.36 15.65
C ALA A 43 -4.84 -1.64 16.20
N THR A 44 -4.94 -1.95 17.47
CA THR A 44 -6.22 -2.05 18.19
C THR A 44 -6.90 -0.69 18.29
N ALA A 45 -8.19 -0.67 18.59
CA ALA A 45 -8.94 0.59 18.76
C ALA A 45 -8.31 1.50 19.84
N GLY A 46 -7.83 0.92 20.95
CA GLY A 46 -7.15 1.68 22.01
C GLY A 46 -5.82 2.28 21.53
N GLN A 47 -5.05 1.53 20.74
CA GLN A 47 -3.81 2.01 20.16
C GLN A 47 -4.06 3.11 19.11
N LEU A 48 -5.07 2.95 18.26
CA LEU A 48 -5.46 3.98 17.31
C LEU A 48 -5.85 5.30 17.99
N ALA A 49 -6.51 5.22 19.15
CA ALA A 49 -6.86 6.40 19.95
C ALA A 49 -5.63 7.04 20.62
N ALA A 50 -4.58 6.28 20.86
CA ALA A 50 -3.34 6.73 21.51
C ALA A 50 -2.25 7.19 20.54
N VAL A 51 -2.45 7.06 19.21
CA VAL A 51 -1.49 7.54 18.21
C VAL A 51 -1.32 9.05 18.36
N PRO A 52 -0.08 9.56 18.50
CA PRO A 52 0.15 10.99 18.57
C PRO A 52 -0.27 11.69 17.29
N LYS A 53 -1.04 12.76 17.43
CA LYS A 53 -1.45 13.59 16.30
C LYS A 53 -0.30 14.46 15.80
N ASP A 54 0.51 14.91 16.75
CA ASP A 54 1.70 15.73 16.52
C ASP A 54 2.91 15.00 17.13
N GLY A 55 4.03 15.00 16.41
CA GLY A 55 5.25 14.35 16.88
C GLY A 55 5.70 13.14 16.09
N ASP A 56 6.74 12.48 16.60
CA ASP A 56 7.32 11.31 15.94
C ASP A 56 6.55 10.03 16.29
N TRP A 57 5.63 9.63 15.40
CA TRP A 57 4.88 8.39 15.52
C TRP A 57 5.79 7.15 15.51
N VAL A 58 6.99 7.22 14.89
CA VAL A 58 7.97 6.12 14.85
C VAL A 58 8.55 5.92 16.24
N GLU A 59 8.87 7.02 16.93
CA GLU A 59 9.34 6.98 18.30
C GLU A 59 8.25 6.40 19.22
N TRP A 60 7.01 6.88 19.11
CA TRP A 60 5.87 6.31 19.81
C TRP A 60 5.74 4.81 19.55
N TRP A 61 5.76 4.38 18.31
CA TRP A 61 5.62 2.97 17.94
C TRP A 61 6.77 2.12 18.48
N ARG A 62 8.02 2.63 18.44
CA ARG A 62 9.21 1.93 18.95
C ARG A 62 9.24 1.84 20.48
N ALA A 63 8.66 2.82 21.17
CA ALA A 63 8.58 2.84 22.63
C ALA A 63 7.59 1.82 23.21
N LEU A 64 6.69 1.27 22.37
CA LEU A 64 5.77 0.23 22.82
C LEU A 64 6.53 -1.08 23.10
N PRO A 65 6.21 -1.80 24.20
CA PRO A 65 6.74 -3.13 24.43
C PRO A 65 6.45 -4.07 23.25
N ASP A 66 7.38 -4.99 22.95
CA ASP A 66 7.28 -5.87 21.79
C ASP A 66 5.99 -6.71 21.78
N GLU A 67 5.51 -7.11 22.96
CA GLU A 67 4.31 -7.93 23.15
C GLU A 67 3.02 -7.23 22.74
N VAL A 68 3.01 -5.89 22.80
CA VAL A 68 1.83 -5.08 22.47
C VAL A 68 2.06 -4.16 21.25
N ARG A 69 3.28 -4.16 20.70
CA ARG A 69 3.59 -3.33 19.54
C ARG A 69 2.79 -3.81 18.33
N PRO A 70 1.96 -2.95 17.72
CA PRO A 70 1.16 -3.35 16.58
C PRO A 70 2.05 -3.72 15.39
N PRO A 71 1.75 -4.83 14.68
CA PRO A 71 2.50 -5.22 13.50
C PRO A 71 2.39 -4.15 12.40
N MET A 72 3.52 -3.92 11.73
CA MET A 72 3.64 -2.96 10.65
C MET A 72 4.29 -3.62 9.43
N ARG A 73 3.76 -3.34 8.25
CA ARG A 73 4.32 -3.80 6.97
C ARG A 73 4.28 -2.68 5.93
N THR A 74 5.16 -2.80 4.96
CA THR A 74 5.23 -1.86 3.83
C THR A 74 4.36 -2.37 2.69
N TYR A 75 3.59 -1.46 2.09
CA TYR A 75 2.78 -1.71 0.92
C TYR A 75 2.96 -0.59 -0.11
N THR A 76 2.45 -0.82 -1.30
CA THR A 76 2.30 0.19 -2.35
C THR A 76 0.84 0.56 -2.47
N ILE A 77 0.54 1.85 -2.62
CA ILE A 77 -0.81 2.30 -2.97
C ILE A 77 -1.07 1.92 -4.42
N ALA A 78 -2.08 1.09 -4.66
CA ALA A 78 -2.48 0.67 -6.00
C ALA A 78 -3.26 1.77 -6.73
N ALA A 79 -4.10 2.52 -6.01
CA ALA A 79 -4.81 3.68 -6.54
C ALA A 79 -5.16 4.66 -5.41
N HIS A 80 -5.24 5.95 -5.77
CA HIS A 80 -5.72 7.01 -4.89
C HIS A 80 -6.82 7.80 -5.59
N ARG A 81 -7.92 8.03 -4.90
CA ARG A 81 -9.07 8.82 -5.34
C ARG A 81 -9.30 9.99 -4.37
N PRO A 82 -8.63 11.13 -4.59
CA PRO A 82 -8.70 12.27 -3.65
C PRO A 82 -10.13 12.78 -3.43
N ALA A 83 -10.94 12.84 -4.48
CA ALA A 83 -12.32 13.34 -4.39
C ALA A 83 -13.21 12.46 -3.49
N ASP A 84 -12.93 11.17 -3.42
CA ASP A 84 -13.65 10.20 -2.59
C ASP A 84 -12.96 9.98 -1.24
N ALA A 85 -11.76 10.55 -1.05
CA ALA A 85 -10.88 10.34 0.10
C ALA A 85 -10.58 8.85 0.35
N GLU A 86 -10.27 8.12 -0.73
CA GLU A 86 -10.05 6.67 -0.75
C GLU A 86 -8.69 6.27 -1.31
N VAL A 87 -8.15 5.18 -0.78
CA VAL A 87 -6.98 4.48 -1.35
C VAL A 87 -7.25 3.00 -1.51
N ASP A 88 -6.70 2.40 -2.57
CA ASP A 88 -6.67 0.96 -2.76
C ASP A 88 -5.29 0.42 -2.42
N ILE A 89 -5.28 -0.68 -1.68
CA ILE A 89 -4.08 -1.45 -1.38
C ILE A 89 -4.34 -2.91 -1.81
N ASP A 90 -3.47 -3.43 -2.64
CA ASP A 90 -3.54 -4.82 -3.08
C ASP A 90 -2.68 -5.68 -2.15
N PHE A 91 -3.30 -6.71 -1.58
CA PHE A 91 -2.68 -7.64 -0.65
C PHE A 91 -2.45 -8.98 -1.34
N ALA A 92 -1.21 -9.45 -1.33
CA ALA A 92 -0.93 -10.85 -1.56
C ALA A 92 -1.27 -11.65 -0.29
N VAL A 93 -2.19 -12.59 -0.42
CA VAL A 93 -2.71 -13.38 0.70
C VAL A 93 -2.14 -14.79 0.65
N HIS A 94 -1.21 -15.09 1.55
CA HIS A 94 -0.54 -16.39 1.67
C HIS A 94 -1.01 -17.13 2.93
N GLY A 95 -2.32 -17.27 3.10
CA GLY A 95 -2.89 -17.86 4.31
C GLY A 95 -2.55 -17.05 5.57
N ASP A 96 -2.23 -17.72 6.67
CA ASP A 96 -1.91 -17.10 7.96
C ASP A 96 -0.41 -16.82 8.15
N SER A 97 0.37 -16.72 7.08
CA SER A 97 1.84 -16.56 7.12
C SER A 97 2.33 -15.23 7.70
N GLY A 98 1.43 -14.32 8.05
CA GLY A 98 1.77 -13.05 8.69
C GLY A 98 0.53 -12.25 9.09
N PRO A 99 0.67 -11.31 10.06
CA PRO A 99 -0.48 -10.63 10.65
C PRO A 99 -1.30 -9.81 9.63
N LEU A 100 -0.66 -9.17 8.64
CA LEU A 100 -1.38 -8.40 7.64
C LEU A 100 -1.98 -9.28 6.54
N SER A 101 -1.35 -10.40 6.17
CA SER A 101 -1.95 -11.40 5.28
C SER A 101 -3.18 -12.03 5.93
N ALA A 102 -3.05 -12.45 7.20
CA ALA A 102 -4.17 -12.97 7.98
C ALA A 102 -5.30 -11.94 8.16
N PHE A 103 -4.98 -10.66 8.35
CA PHE A 103 -5.96 -9.57 8.35
C PHE A 103 -6.67 -9.49 6.99
N ALA A 104 -5.94 -9.38 5.89
CA ALA A 104 -6.53 -9.25 4.55
C ALA A 104 -7.39 -10.45 4.16
N ALA A 105 -7.07 -11.67 4.65
CA ALA A 105 -7.86 -12.87 4.39
C ALA A 105 -9.27 -12.82 4.98
N ARG A 106 -9.47 -12.12 6.11
CA ARG A 106 -10.74 -12.04 6.86
C ARG A 106 -11.32 -10.64 7.02
N ALA A 107 -10.66 -9.63 6.44
CA ALA A 107 -11.04 -8.23 6.56
C ALA A 107 -12.47 -7.98 6.10
N GLN A 108 -13.18 -7.13 6.82
CA GLN A 108 -14.57 -6.77 6.55
C GLN A 108 -14.75 -5.24 6.57
N PRO A 109 -15.70 -4.69 5.81
CA PRO A 109 -16.04 -3.27 5.89
C PRO A 109 -16.28 -2.84 7.34
N GLY A 110 -15.67 -1.72 7.73
CA GLY A 110 -15.66 -1.20 9.10
C GLY A 110 -14.38 -1.51 9.88
N ASP A 111 -13.58 -2.48 9.48
CA ASP A 111 -12.27 -2.70 10.08
C ASP A 111 -11.39 -1.46 9.93
N ARG A 112 -10.53 -1.21 10.91
CA ARG A 112 -9.69 -0.01 10.94
C ARG A 112 -8.22 -0.35 10.88
N ILE A 113 -7.47 0.54 10.23
CA ILE A 113 -6.01 0.44 10.11
C ILE A 113 -5.40 1.84 10.25
N LEU A 114 -4.14 1.90 10.69
CA LEU A 114 -3.36 3.13 10.59
C LEU A 114 -2.51 3.06 9.32
N LEU A 115 -2.77 3.98 8.40
CA LEU A 115 -1.96 4.20 7.21
C LEU A 115 -0.95 5.31 7.50
N VAL A 116 0.33 5.01 7.29
CA VAL A 116 1.42 5.99 7.41
C VAL A 116 1.93 6.30 6.01
N ALA A 117 1.65 7.49 5.57
CA ALA A 117 1.96 7.99 4.23
C ALA A 117 2.25 9.50 4.27
N PRO A 118 2.82 10.09 3.22
CA PRO A 118 3.03 11.53 3.13
C PRO A 118 1.72 12.30 3.23
N GLY A 119 1.66 13.25 4.16
CA GLY A 119 0.48 14.10 4.38
C GLY A 119 0.51 15.39 3.57
N PRO A 120 -0.44 16.30 3.86
CA PRO A 120 -0.51 17.60 3.21
C PRO A 120 0.81 18.36 3.30
N GLY A 121 1.25 18.94 2.18
CA GLY A 121 2.48 19.72 2.09
C GLY A 121 3.78 18.91 2.04
N ALA A 122 3.71 17.59 2.17
CA ALA A 122 4.87 16.74 1.89
C ALA A 122 5.15 16.69 0.38
N ALA A 123 6.43 16.49 0.02
CA ALA A 123 6.77 16.23 -1.37
C ALA A 123 6.13 14.90 -1.82
N SER A 124 5.54 14.87 -3.01
CA SER A 124 4.83 13.70 -3.53
C SER A 124 5.76 12.51 -3.82
N ASP A 125 7.07 12.75 -3.88
CA ASP A 125 8.06 11.70 -4.10
C ASP A 125 8.61 11.06 -2.81
N VAL A 126 8.10 11.45 -1.65
CA VAL A 126 8.43 10.77 -0.39
C VAL A 126 7.95 9.32 -0.45
N GLY A 127 8.86 8.38 -0.22
CA GLY A 127 8.58 6.95 -0.31
C GLY A 127 8.68 6.37 -1.73
N VAL A 128 8.94 7.18 -2.75
CA VAL A 128 9.18 6.76 -4.13
C VAL A 128 10.65 6.45 -4.34
N ALA A 129 10.96 5.26 -4.86
CA ALA A 129 12.31 4.85 -5.23
C ALA A 129 12.53 4.86 -6.75
N TRP A 130 11.47 4.76 -7.54
CA TRP A 130 11.54 4.71 -8.98
C TRP A 130 12.13 6.00 -9.57
N ARG A 131 13.30 5.88 -10.24
CA ARG A 131 14.06 6.99 -10.84
C ARG A 131 14.73 6.52 -12.13
N PRO A 132 13.96 6.28 -13.22
CA PRO A 132 14.52 5.71 -14.45
C PRO A 132 15.43 6.68 -15.22
N ALA A 133 15.52 7.94 -14.81
CA ALA A 133 16.23 9.01 -15.51
C ALA A 133 15.83 9.06 -17.01
N ALA A 134 16.81 9.08 -17.93
CA ALA A 134 16.59 9.11 -19.37
C ALA A 134 16.57 7.70 -20.02
N ALA A 135 16.40 6.63 -19.23
CA ALA A 135 16.38 5.27 -19.75
C ALA A 135 15.15 5.06 -20.67
N ARG A 136 15.40 4.51 -21.85
CA ARG A 136 14.34 4.18 -22.82
C ARG A 136 13.94 2.70 -22.79
N ARG A 137 14.86 1.85 -22.35
CA ARG A 137 14.59 0.41 -22.13
C ARG A 137 14.72 0.11 -20.67
N LEU A 138 13.68 -0.47 -20.13
CA LEU A 138 13.51 -0.74 -18.71
C LEU A 138 13.28 -2.23 -18.50
N LEU A 139 13.61 -2.72 -17.32
CA LEU A 139 13.33 -4.07 -16.89
C LEU A 139 12.81 -4.01 -15.46
N CYS A 140 11.60 -4.52 -15.25
CA CYS A 140 11.02 -4.71 -13.92
C CYS A 140 10.99 -6.20 -13.59
N ILE A 141 11.58 -6.56 -12.44
CA ILE A 141 11.59 -7.94 -11.96
C ILE A 141 11.08 -7.94 -10.52
N GLY A 142 10.21 -8.88 -10.19
CA GLY A 142 9.70 -9.03 -8.83
C GLY A 142 8.87 -10.28 -8.64
N ASP A 143 8.44 -10.48 -7.41
CA ASP A 143 7.38 -11.42 -7.08
C ASP A 143 6.00 -10.73 -7.15
N GLU A 144 4.95 -11.47 -6.78
CA GLU A 144 3.59 -10.95 -6.77
C GLU A 144 3.42 -9.69 -5.92
N THR A 145 4.22 -9.50 -4.86
CA THR A 145 4.12 -8.32 -3.98
C THR A 145 4.57 -7.04 -4.67
N ALA A 146 5.37 -7.14 -5.74
CA ALA A 146 5.80 -6.01 -6.55
C ALA A 146 4.76 -5.57 -7.59
N LEU A 147 3.73 -6.39 -7.86
CA LEU A 147 2.77 -6.16 -8.94
C LEU A 147 2.09 -4.78 -8.87
N PRO A 148 1.63 -4.27 -7.70
CA PRO A 148 1.02 -2.93 -7.63
C PRO A 148 1.98 -1.81 -8.04
N ALA A 149 3.25 -1.89 -7.61
CA ALA A 149 4.28 -0.92 -7.98
C ALA A 149 4.59 -0.97 -9.49
N ILE A 150 4.75 -2.16 -10.04
CA ILE A 150 5.03 -2.36 -11.47
C ILE A 150 3.88 -1.82 -12.32
N ARG A 151 2.63 -2.11 -11.96
CA ARG A 151 1.45 -1.54 -12.66
C ARG A 151 1.46 -0.02 -12.67
N ASN A 152 1.69 0.58 -11.52
CA ASN A 152 1.76 2.04 -11.43
C ASN A 152 2.90 2.61 -12.29
N ILE A 153 4.09 1.99 -12.25
CA ILE A 153 5.24 2.38 -13.07
C ILE A 153 4.90 2.32 -14.55
N LEU A 154 4.33 1.20 -15.01
CA LEU A 154 3.97 1.02 -16.41
C LEU A 154 2.98 2.10 -16.89
N GLY A 155 2.01 2.46 -16.05
CA GLY A 155 1.06 3.53 -16.34
C GLY A 155 1.68 4.93 -16.47
N THR A 156 2.96 5.12 -16.09
CA THR A 156 3.68 6.40 -16.20
C THR A 156 4.68 6.44 -17.36
N LEU A 157 4.87 5.33 -18.06
CA LEU A 157 5.86 5.28 -19.14
C LEU A 157 5.43 6.15 -20.34
N SER A 158 6.40 6.84 -20.92
CA SER A 158 6.19 7.59 -22.16
C SER A 158 6.20 6.65 -23.38
N VAL A 159 5.68 7.13 -24.49
CA VAL A 159 5.64 6.39 -25.77
C VAL A 159 7.03 5.98 -26.30
N ASP A 160 8.10 6.65 -25.85
CA ASP A 160 9.48 6.34 -26.20
C ASP A 160 10.14 5.32 -25.28
N GLN A 161 9.43 4.86 -24.25
CA GLN A 161 9.94 3.91 -23.28
C GLN A 161 9.32 2.53 -23.49
N THR A 162 10.13 1.51 -23.33
CA THR A 162 9.71 0.10 -23.30
C THR A 162 10.14 -0.54 -22.00
N CYS A 163 9.32 -1.42 -21.47
CA CYS A 163 9.62 -2.15 -20.23
C CYS A 163 9.35 -3.64 -20.42
N ASP A 164 10.38 -4.44 -20.22
CA ASP A 164 10.23 -5.88 -20.06
C ASP A 164 9.86 -6.15 -18.60
N VAL A 165 8.88 -7.02 -18.37
CA VAL A 165 8.38 -7.33 -17.02
C VAL A 165 8.46 -8.83 -16.76
N LEU A 166 9.10 -9.20 -15.66
CA LEU A 166 9.17 -10.57 -15.16
C LEU A 166 8.60 -10.60 -13.74
N ILE A 167 7.48 -11.30 -13.54
CA ILE A 167 6.85 -11.43 -12.22
C ILE A 167 6.66 -12.89 -11.92
N GLU A 168 7.19 -13.33 -10.77
CA GLU A 168 6.90 -14.63 -10.20
C GLU A 168 5.56 -14.57 -9.46
N VAL A 169 4.65 -15.48 -9.75
CA VAL A 169 3.33 -15.57 -9.11
C VAL A 169 3.10 -16.98 -8.58
N PRO A 170 2.42 -17.14 -7.43
CA PRO A 170 2.19 -18.46 -6.84
C PRO A 170 1.17 -19.31 -7.58
N ASP A 171 0.25 -18.69 -8.33
CA ASP A 171 -0.79 -19.37 -9.08
C ASP A 171 -0.92 -18.80 -10.50
N ALA A 172 -1.16 -19.66 -11.49
CA ALA A 172 -1.34 -19.22 -12.88
C ALA A 172 -2.51 -18.25 -13.07
N PHE A 173 -3.53 -18.30 -12.21
CA PHE A 173 -4.66 -17.36 -12.21
C PHE A 173 -4.34 -16.02 -11.57
N ASP A 174 -3.15 -15.84 -11.00
CA ASP A 174 -2.65 -14.54 -10.53
C ASP A 174 -1.97 -13.73 -11.63
N VAL A 175 -1.79 -14.33 -12.80
CA VAL A 175 -1.29 -13.60 -13.97
C VAL A 175 -2.30 -12.53 -14.35
N ALA A 176 -1.87 -11.29 -14.23
CA ALA A 176 -2.70 -10.12 -14.45
C ALA A 176 -2.36 -9.45 -15.78
N GLU A 177 -3.36 -8.88 -16.45
CA GLU A 177 -3.10 -7.94 -17.54
C GLU A 177 -2.37 -6.71 -17.00
N LEU A 178 -1.31 -6.33 -17.70
CA LEU A 178 -0.52 -5.14 -17.41
C LEU A 178 -0.85 -4.04 -18.44
N PRO A 179 -0.76 -2.75 -18.06
CA PRO A 179 -0.98 -1.62 -18.98
C PRO A 179 -0.06 -1.64 -20.18
#